data_e89fc4f9d301613351c4ba61523687bc
#
_entry.id   e89fc4f9d301613351c4ba61523687bc
#
_cell.length_a   1.000
_cell.length_b   1.000
_cell.length_c   1.000
_cell.angle_alpha   90.00
_cell.angle_beta   90.00
_cell.angle_gamma   90.00
#
_symmetry.space_group_name_H-M   'P 1'
#
loop_
_entity.id
_entity.type
_entity.pdbx_description
1 polymer ?
#
loop_
_entity_poly.entity_id
_entity_poly.type
_entity_poly.pdbx_seq_one_letter_code
_entity_poly.pdbx_strand_id
1 'polypeptide(L)'
;MAENRGVAYMKPGVVEVQSIDFPKLWDPAIKKKIEHGVILKIISTNICGSDQHMVRGRTTAPSGLILGHEITGEVLEVGRDVLFIKKGDVVSVPFNIACGRCRNCKEQNTGICLNTNPERPGSAYGYVDMGGWVGGQAEYVTVPYADWNLLKFPDKEQAMEKILDLTMLSDIFPTGYHGAFTAGVTSGSTVYIAGGGPVGLAAAYSAQLLGAAVVFVGDLIPERLEQARSFGCEPIDVSKGDPQDQIEQLLGVPEVDAAVDAVGFEARGHGSDADHEAPATVLNSIMTVTRAAGKLGMISLDEAPQGYADFDSGAAKEFVLNPPG
;
A
#
# COMPACT_ATOMS: atom_id res chain seq x y z
N MET A 1 6.72 -31.97 -13.07
CA MET A 1 6.86 -30.86 -12.10
C MET A 1 5.61 -30.02 -12.23
N ALA A 2 5.04 -29.50 -11.17
CA ALA A 2 3.93 -28.58 -11.27
C ALA A 2 4.40 -27.35 -12.08
N GLU A 3 3.60 -26.92 -13.03
CA GLU A 3 3.84 -25.69 -13.78
C GLU A 3 3.37 -24.53 -12.92
N ASN A 4 3.99 -23.35 -13.06
CA ASN A 4 3.57 -22.11 -12.45
C ASN A 4 3.34 -21.09 -13.54
N ARG A 5 2.33 -20.25 -13.38
CA ARG A 5 2.07 -19.12 -14.28
C ARG A 5 1.99 -17.84 -13.46
N GLY A 6 2.40 -16.75 -14.08
CA GLY A 6 2.34 -15.44 -13.43
C GLY A 6 2.12 -14.32 -14.43
N VAL A 7 1.63 -13.19 -13.94
CA VAL A 7 1.45 -11.96 -14.72
C VAL A 7 2.77 -11.23 -14.78
N ALA A 8 3.36 -11.17 -15.98
CA ALA A 8 4.65 -10.54 -16.23
C ALA A 8 4.46 -9.15 -16.85
N TYR A 9 5.16 -8.15 -16.33
CA TYR A 9 5.36 -6.88 -17.00
C TYR A 9 6.30 -7.07 -18.20
N MET A 10 5.90 -6.64 -19.38
CA MET A 10 6.71 -6.79 -20.59
C MET A 10 7.32 -5.49 -21.07
N LYS A 11 6.53 -4.43 -21.08
CA LYS A 11 6.89 -3.05 -21.45
C LYS A 11 5.74 -2.12 -21.06
N PRO A 12 5.92 -0.78 -21.11
CA PRO A 12 4.84 0.16 -20.83
C PRO A 12 3.54 -0.20 -21.55
N GLY A 13 2.47 -0.35 -20.76
CA GLY A 13 1.12 -0.69 -21.22
C GLY A 13 0.90 -2.17 -21.55
N VAL A 14 1.89 -3.06 -21.36
CA VAL A 14 1.78 -4.48 -21.74
C VAL A 14 2.13 -5.40 -20.58
N VAL A 15 1.17 -6.21 -20.18
CA VAL A 15 1.35 -7.34 -19.25
C VAL A 15 0.88 -8.63 -19.94
N GLU A 16 1.51 -9.75 -19.62
CA GLU A 16 1.19 -11.05 -20.21
C GLU A 16 1.23 -12.14 -19.14
N VAL A 17 0.35 -13.13 -19.26
CA VAL A 17 0.47 -14.36 -18.46
C VAL A 17 1.55 -15.23 -19.06
N GLN A 18 2.58 -15.53 -18.30
CA GLN A 18 3.71 -16.35 -18.72
C GLN A 18 3.86 -17.60 -17.86
N SER A 19 4.38 -18.66 -18.47
CA SER A 19 4.87 -19.83 -17.72
C SER A 19 6.19 -19.46 -17.05
N ILE A 20 6.28 -19.71 -15.76
CA ILE A 20 7.44 -19.44 -14.93
C ILE A 20 7.83 -20.67 -14.12
N ASP A 21 9.03 -20.69 -13.59
CA ASP A 21 9.47 -21.79 -12.75
C ASP A 21 8.60 -21.95 -11.51
N PHE A 22 8.34 -23.22 -11.13
CA PHE A 22 7.74 -23.51 -9.84
C PHE A 22 8.66 -23.00 -8.71
N PRO A 23 8.13 -22.25 -7.71
CA PRO A 23 8.96 -21.64 -6.68
C PRO A 23 9.73 -22.68 -5.87
N LYS A 24 10.88 -22.28 -5.39
CA LYS A 24 11.74 -23.06 -4.48
C LYS A 24 11.94 -22.26 -3.21
N LEU A 25 12.24 -22.93 -2.11
CA LEU A 25 12.67 -22.28 -0.88
C LEU A 25 14.07 -21.68 -1.08
N TRP A 26 14.10 -20.52 -1.73
CA TRP A 26 15.29 -19.85 -2.22
C TRP A 26 15.20 -18.35 -2.01
N ASP A 27 16.25 -17.77 -1.47
CA ASP A 27 16.40 -16.32 -1.33
C ASP A 27 17.09 -15.77 -2.60
N PRO A 28 16.39 -14.98 -3.41
CA PRO A 28 16.95 -14.46 -4.65
C PRO A 28 18.06 -13.43 -4.42
N ALA A 29 18.00 -12.70 -3.31
CA ALA A 29 18.92 -11.62 -3.00
C ALA A 29 20.32 -12.15 -2.63
N ILE A 30 20.41 -13.18 -1.79
CA ILE A 30 21.68 -13.79 -1.37
C ILE A 30 22.00 -15.10 -2.09
N LYS A 31 21.13 -15.54 -3.00
CA LYS A 31 21.26 -16.76 -3.81
C LYS A 31 21.53 -18.02 -2.98
N LYS A 32 20.73 -18.24 -1.94
CA LYS A 32 20.85 -19.38 -1.04
C LYS A 32 19.50 -20.04 -0.77
N LYS A 33 19.57 -21.37 -0.48
CA LYS A 33 18.42 -22.11 0.04
C LYS A 33 18.03 -21.54 1.42
N ILE A 34 16.73 -21.41 1.64
CA ILE A 34 16.15 -21.00 2.93
C ILE A 34 15.34 -22.15 3.54
N GLU A 35 15.38 -22.26 4.86
CA GLU A 35 14.60 -23.25 5.61
C GLU A 35 13.54 -22.60 6.52
N HIS A 36 13.49 -21.28 6.54
CA HIS A 36 12.56 -20.47 7.34
C HIS A 36 11.37 -19.93 6.53
N GLY A 37 11.14 -20.43 5.33
CA GLY A 37 10.08 -20.00 4.42
C GLY A 37 9.07 -21.09 4.13
N VAL A 38 8.04 -20.71 3.39
CA VAL A 38 7.01 -21.61 2.86
C VAL A 38 6.81 -21.38 1.37
N ILE A 39 6.20 -22.36 0.69
CA ILE A 39 5.61 -22.18 -0.63
C ILE A 39 4.10 -22.13 -0.46
N LEU A 40 3.48 -21.10 -1.01
CA LEU A 40 2.04 -20.93 -1.03
C LEU A 40 1.46 -21.28 -2.41
N LYS A 41 0.31 -21.93 -2.39
CA LYS A 41 -0.65 -21.89 -3.48
C LYS A 41 -1.52 -20.66 -3.27
N ILE A 42 -1.50 -19.75 -4.23
CA ILE A 42 -2.25 -18.49 -4.14
C ILE A 42 -3.74 -18.77 -4.32
N ILE A 43 -4.56 -18.23 -3.44
CA ILE A 43 -6.02 -18.31 -3.50
C ILE A 43 -6.58 -17.02 -4.10
N SER A 44 -6.07 -15.88 -3.65
CA SER A 44 -6.48 -14.56 -4.11
C SER A 44 -5.30 -13.58 -4.08
N THR A 45 -5.30 -12.66 -5.03
CA THR A 45 -4.34 -11.55 -5.12
C THR A 45 -5.05 -10.35 -5.73
N ASN A 46 -4.62 -9.15 -5.39
CA ASN A 46 -5.18 -7.93 -5.96
C ASN A 46 -4.22 -7.25 -6.95
N ILE A 47 -4.71 -6.22 -7.60
CA ILE A 47 -3.93 -5.28 -8.41
C ILE A 47 -3.91 -3.95 -7.64
N CYS A 48 -2.73 -3.51 -7.22
CA CYS A 48 -2.53 -2.27 -6.51
C CYS A 48 -2.25 -1.09 -7.46
N GLY A 49 -2.40 0.15 -6.97
CA GLY A 49 -1.98 1.36 -7.68
C GLY A 49 -0.49 1.36 -8.02
N SER A 50 0.35 0.81 -7.15
CA SER A 50 1.80 0.69 -7.36
C SER A 50 2.16 -0.29 -8.51
N ASP A 51 1.38 -1.34 -8.76
CA ASP A 51 1.51 -2.16 -9.97
C ASP A 51 1.24 -1.32 -11.23
N GLN A 52 0.24 -0.44 -11.18
CA GLN A 52 -0.11 0.43 -12.30
C GLN A 52 1.02 1.41 -12.67
N HIS A 53 1.76 1.92 -11.69
CA HIS A 53 2.93 2.76 -11.96
C HIS A 53 3.99 2.02 -12.78
N MET A 54 4.25 0.74 -12.46
CA MET A 54 5.14 -0.11 -13.25
C MET A 54 4.57 -0.36 -14.65
N VAL A 55 3.29 -0.73 -14.74
CA VAL A 55 2.62 -1.01 -16.02
C VAL A 55 2.59 0.22 -16.93
N ARG A 56 2.43 1.42 -16.39
CA ARG A 56 2.50 2.68 -17.14
C ARG A 56 3.92 3.06 -17.56
N GLY A 57 4.95 2.31 -17.12
CA GLY A 57 6.34 2.60 -17.41
C GLY A 57 6.92 3.79 -16.64
N ARG A 58 6.35 4.09 -15.46
CA ARG A 58 6.80 5.19 -14.58
C ARG A 58 7.96 4.75 -13.67
N THR A 59 8.39 3.52 -13.75
CA THR A 59 9.48 2.92 -12.98
C THR A 59 10.51 2.28 -13.90
N THR A 60 11.62 1.80 -13.33
CA THR A 60 12.66 1.06 -14.03
C THR A 60 12.40 -0.46 -14.10
N ALA A 61 11.14 -0.89 -14.02
CA ALA A 61 10.77 -2.30 -14.03
C ALA A 61 11.28 -3.02 -15.29
N PRO A 62 12.03 -4.12 -15.16
CA PRO A 62 12.55 -4.87 -16.29
C PRO A 62 11.44 -5.73 -16.91
N SER A 63 11.58 -6.00 -18.23
CA SER A 63 10.71 -6.97 -18.92
C SER A 63 10.83 -8.35 -18.26
N GLY A 64 9.69 -9.03 -18.07
CA GLY A 64 9.62 -10.34 -17.41
C GLY A 64 9.47 -10.28 -15.88
N LEU A 65 9.41 -9.09 -15.27
CA LEU A 65 9.09 -8.96 -13.84
C LEU A 65 7.70 -9.49 -13.56
N ILE A 66 7.58 -10.49 -12.68
CA ILE A 66 6.27 -11.00 -12.22
C ILE A 66 5.72 -10.05 -11.18
N LEU A 67 4.53 -9.51 -11.46
CA LEU A 67 3.87 -8.49 -10.64
C LEU A 67 3.13 -9.09 -9.43
N GLY A 68 2.65 -8.20 -8.57
CA GLY A 68 1.74 -8.49 -7.48
C GLY A 68 2.41 -8.66 -6.12
N HIS A 69 1.87 -7.95 -5.14
CA HIS A 69 2.39 -7.96 -3.77
C HIS A 69 1.27 -8.12 -2.73
N GLU A 70 0.03 -8.18 -3.16
CA GLU A 70 -1.12 -8.44 -2.30
C GLU A 70 -1.51 -9.92 -2.39
N ILE A 71 -1.11 -10.71 -1.41
CA ILE A 71 -1.13 -12.17 -1.53
C ILE A 71 -1.90 -12.80 -0.38
N THR A 72 -2.84 -13.66 -0.71
CA THR A 72 -3.50 -14.58 0.22
C THR A 72 -3.46 -15.98 -0.34
N GLY A 73 -3.02 -16.95 0.45
CA GLY A 73 -2.80 -18.30 -0.06
C GLY A 73 -2.88 -19.40 0.98
N GLU A 74 -2.86 -20.63 0.50
CA GLU A 74 -2.76 -21.84 1.31
C GLU A 74 -1.32 -22.36 1.30
N VAL A 75 -0.81 -22.73 2.46
CA VAL A 75 0.54 -23.28 2.64
C VAL A 75 0.63 -24.67 2.03
N LEU A 76 1.46 -24.81 0.99
CA LEU A 76 1.68 -26.06 0.28
C LEU A 76 2.91 -26.82 0.80
N GLU A 77 4.02 -26.10 1.03
CA GLU A 77 5.29 -26.62 1.51
C GLU A 77 5.84 -25.75 2.63
N VAL A 78 6.47 -26.38 3.62
CA VAL A 78 6.98 -25.71 4.81
C VAL A 78 8.47 -26.05 4.96
N GLY A 79 9.29 -25.03 5.14
CA GLY A 79 10.71 -25.19 5.43
C GLY A 79 10.93 -25.76 6.83
N ARG A 80 12.07 -26.43 7.02
CA ARG A 80 12.40 -27.18 8.25
C ARG A 80 12.40 -26.30 9.50
N ASP A 81 12.76 -25.03 9.39
CA ASP A 81 12.95 -24.11 10.52
C ASP A 81 11.69 -23.28 10.82
N VAL A 82 10.57 -23.55 10.15
CA VAL A 82 9.25 -22.93 10.41
C VAL A 82 8.57 -23.67 11.56
N LEU A 83 8.06 -22.92 12.55
CA LEU A 83 7.54 -23.48 13.79
C LEU A 83 6.02 -23.36 13.94
N PHE A 84 5.45 -22.23 13.54
CA PHE A 84 4.05 -21.88 13.83
C PHE A 84 3.12 -22.08 12.64
N ILE A 85 3.63 -21.94 11.42
CA ILE A 85 2.88 -22.11 10.18
C ILE A 85 2.97 -23.57 9.71
N LYS A 86 1.84 -24.12 9.26
CA LYS A 86 1.74 -25.53 8.87
C LYS A 86 1.13 -25.67 7.47
N LYS A 87 1.44 -26.77 6.79
CA LYS A 87 0.80 -27.15 5.53
C LYS A 87 -0.74 -27.18 5.69
N GLY A 88 -1.43 -26.54 4.75
CA GLY A 88 -2.88 -26.39 4.73
C GLY A 88 -3.42 -25.18 5.48
N ASP A 89 -2.56 -24.41 6.18
CA ASP A 89 -2.97 -23.13 6.76
C ASP A 89 -3.30 -22.12 5.65
N VAL A 90 -4.35 -21.32 5.84
CA VAL A 90 -4.66 -20.17 4.99
C VAL A 90 -4.10 -18.93 5.65
N VAL A 91 -3.36 -18.14 4.87
CA VAL A 91 -2.55 -17.04 5.38
C VAL A 91 -2.66 -15.80 4.50
N SER A 92 -2.58 -14.64 5.13
CA SER A 92 -2.31 -13.36 4.45
C SER A 92 -0.81 -13.07 4.51
N VAL A 93 -0.26 -12.54 3.42
CA VAL A 93 1.15 -12.19 3.27
C VAL A 93 1.27 -10.68 3.16
N PRO A 94 2.03 -10.00 4.03
CA PRO A 94 2.26 -8.57 3.88
C PRO A 94 3.06 -8.29 2.61
N PHE A 95 2.80 -7.18 1.95
CA PHE A 95 3.48 -6.82 0.69
C PHE A 95 5.00 -6.69 0.85
N ASN A 96 5.45 -6.20 2.00
CA ASN A 96 6.86 -6.06 2.35
C ASN A 96 7.40 -7.33 3.01
N ILE A 97 8.69 -7.54 2.86
CA ILE A 97 9.38 -8.71 3.40
C ILE A 97 10.31 -8.29 4.54
N ALA A 98 10.10 -8.87 5.72
CA ALA A 98 10.88 -8.57 6.91
C ALA A 98 11.48 -9.84 7.53
N CYS A 99 12.69 -9.76 8.06
CA CYS A 99 13.35 -10.91 8.68
C CYS A 99 13.02 -11.11 10.16
N GLY A 100 12.37 -10.14 10.82
CA GLY A 100 12.01 -10.17 12.24
C GLY A 100 13.18 -10.06 13.23
N ARG A 101 14.43 -10.03 12.77
CA ARG A 101 15.62 -10.15 13.66
C ARG A 101 16.67 -9.07 13.49
N CYS A 102 16.68 -8.29 12.40
CA CYS A 102 17.60 -7.18 12.26
C CYS A 102 17.21 -6.01 13.19
N ARG A 103 18.07 -5.03 13.31
CA ARG A 103 17.82 -3.86 14.15
C ARG A 103 16.50 -3.18 13.80
N ASN A 104 16.29 -2.87 12.52
CA ASN A 104 15.07 -2.18 12.07
C ASN A 104 13.80 -2.99 12.38
N CYS A 105 13.80 -4.31 12.12
CA CYS A 105 12.66 -5.16 12.48
C CYS A 105 12.37 -5.19 13.99
N LYS A 106 13.42 -5.19 14.84
CA LYS A 106 13.26 -5.14 16.30
C LYS A 106 12.69 -3.81 16.78
N GLU A 107 12.95 -2.74 16.05
CA GLU A 107 12.40 -1.40 16.27
C GLU A 107 11.04 -1.21 15.58
N GLN A 108 10.44 -2.29 15.03
CA GLN A 108 9.17 -2.31 14.30
C GLN A 108 9.19 -1.56 12.94
N ASN A 109 10.35 -1.16 12.46
CA ASN A 109 10.55 -0.57 11.14
C ASN A 109 10.73 -1.68 10.09
N THR A 110 9.70 -2.50 9.89
CA THR A 110 9.75 -3.71 9.07
C THR A 110 9.90 -3.43 7.58
N GLY A 111 9.33 -2.33 7.10
CA GLY A 111 9.42 -1.91 5.70
C GLY A 111 10.82 -1.58 5.22
N ILE A 112 11.74 -1.29 6.13
CA ILE A 112 13.15 -1.03 5.85
C ILE A 112 14.06 -2.13 6.43
N CYS A 113 13.67 -3.40 6.28
CA CYS A 113 14.45 -4.55 6.70
C CYS A 113 15.86 -4.53 6.08
N LEU A 114 16.90 -4.82 6.91
CA LEU A 114 18.30 -4.77 6.49
C LEU A 114 18.82 -6.07 5.86
N ASN A 115 18.05 -7.17 5.91
CA ASN A 115 18.55 -8.49 5.55
C ASN A 115 17.92 -9.10 4.29
N THR A 116 16.85 -8.53 3.76
CA THR A 116 16.05 -9.16 2.69
C THR A 116 16.32 -8.56 1.31
N ASN A 117 17.11 -7.49 1.26
CA ASN A 117 17.62 -6.86 0.06
C ASN A 117 19.08 -6.41 0.29
N PRO A 118 20.06 -6.93 -0.45
CA PRO A 118 21.46 -6.60 -0.24
C PRO A 118 21.85 -5.22 -0.78
N GLU A 119 21.04 -4.63 -1.67
CA GLU A 119 21.38 -3.38 -2.34
C GLU A 119 20.89 -2.16 -1.54
N ARG A 120 19.78 -2.30 -0.83
CA ARG A 120 19.19 -1.24 0.00
C ARG A 120 18.28 -1.81 1.09
N PRO A 121 17.98 -1.06 2.16
CA PRO A 121 16.96 -1.47 3.13
C PRO A 121 15.58 -1.60 2.48
N GLY A 122 14.84 -2.63 2.88
CA GLY A 122 13.49 -2.91 2.40
C GLY A 122 13.43 -3.85 1.19
N SER A 123 12.37 -4.64 1.15
CA SER A 123 12.04 -5.55 0.03
C SER A 123 10.55 -5.82 -0.04
N ALA A 124 10.08 -6.12 -1.24
CA ALA A 124 8.68 -6.44 -1.52
C ALA A 124 8.58 -7.50 -2.63
N TYR A 125 7.42 -8.13 -2.71
CA TYR A 125 7.12 -9.07 -3.79
C TYR A 125 6.80 -8.30 -5.08
N GLY A 126 7.29 -8.79 -6.22
CA GLY A 126 6.86 -8.33 -7.54
C GLY A 126 7.04 -6.84 -7.81
N TYR A 127 7.99 -6.20 -7.13
CA TYR A 127 8.27 -4.78 -7.32
C TYR A 127 9.73 -4.55 -7.71
N VAL A 128 9.95 -3.54 -8.55
CA VAL A 128 11.29 -3.20 -9.05
C VAL A 128 12.21 -2.76 -7.92
N ASP A 129 13.48 -3.20 -7.97
CA ASP A 129 14.55 -2.85 -7.01
C ASP A 129 14.27 -3.22 -5.54
N MET A 130 13.30 -4.10 -5.29
CA MET A 130 12.91 -4.53 -3.95
C MET A 130 13.37 -5.95 -3.61
N GLY A 131 14.60 -6.30 -3.99
CA GLY A 131 15.29 -7.54 -3.57
C GLY A 131 15.07 -8.74 -4.50
N GLY A 132 14.36 -8.58 -5.62
CA GLY A 132 14.19 -9.64 -6.63
C GLY A 132 13.22 -10.75 -6.26
N TRP A 133 12.35 -10.54 -5.28
CA TRP A 133 11.31 -11.48 -4.88
C TRP A 133 10.18 -11.54 -5.93
N VAL A 134 9.84 -12.77 -6.34
CA VAL A 134 8.79 -13.00 -7.34
C VAL A 134 7.43 -12.54 -6.81
N GLY A 135 6.65 -11.89 -7.65
CA GLY A 135 5.33 -11.38 -7.31
C GLY A 135 4.26 -12.46 -7.16
N GLY A 136 3.20 -12.07 -6.47
CA GLY A 136 2.07 -12.92 -6.12
C GLY A 136 0.92 -12.93 -7.13
N GLN A 137 0.99 -12.19 -8.22
CA GLN A 137 0.06 -12.40 -9.35
C GLN A 137 0.50 -13.64 -10.13
N ALA A 138 0.59 -14.77 -9.41
CA ALA A 138 1.02 -16.09 -9.88
C ALA A 138 0.20 -17.19 -9.21
N GLU A 139 0.38 -18.45 -9.65
CA GLU A 139 -0.32 -19.58 -9.02
C GLU A 139 0.36 -20.04 -7.73
N TYR A 140 1.70 -19.87 -7.65
CA TYR A 140 2.51 -20.24 -6.49
C TYR A 140 3.60 -19.21 -6.23
N VAL A 141 3.92 -18.99 -4.95
CA VAL A 141 4.95 -18.05 -4.52
C VAL A 141 5.73 -18.58 -3.31
N THR A 142 6.99 -18.19 -3.19
CA THR A 142 7.81 -18.42 -1.99
C THR A 142 7.68 -17.24 -1.04
N VAL A 143 7.40 -17.51 0.23
CA VAL A 143 7.40 -16.53 1.32
C VAL A 143 8.51 -16.87 2.30
N PRO A 144 9.54 -16.02 2.46
CA PRO A 144 10.59 -16.22 3.46
C PRO A 144 10.12 -15.78 4.86
N TYR A 145 10.84 -16.20 5.90
CA TYR A 145 10.57 -15.83 7.30
C TYR A 145 9.09 -16.00 7.67
N ALA A 146 8.53 -17.17 7.34
CA ALA A 146 7.10 -17.43 7.38
C ALA A 146 6.46 -17.14 8.74
N ASP A 147 7.09 -17.56 9.83
CA ASP A 147 6.58 -17.33 11.20
C ASP A 147 6.54 -15.84 11.59
N TRP A 148 7.26 -14.98 10.87
CA TRP A 148 7.27 -13.54 11.09
C TRP A 148 6.33 -12.81 10.14
N ASN A 149 6.36 -13.17 8.86
CA ASN A 149 5.63 -12.42 7.83
C ASN A 149 4.16 -12.84 7.69
N LEU A 150 3.80 -14.08 8.05
CA LEU A 150 2.48 -14.60 7.74
C LEU A 150 1.46 -14.35 8.85
N LEU A 151 0.34 -13.75 8.49
CA LEU A 151 -0.85 -13.71 9.32
C LEU A 151 -1.70 -14.95 9.00
N LYS A 152 -1.72 -15.90 9.91
CA LYS A 152 -2.58 -17.09 9.79
C LYS A 152 -4.00 -16.75 10.19
N PHE A 153 -4.98 -17.10 9.34
CA PHE A 153 -6.39 -17.03 9.71
C PHE A 153 -6.73 -18.18 10.68
N PRO A 154 -7.37 -17.87 11.81
CA PRO A 154 -7.61 -18.86 12.86
C PRO A 154 -8.62 -19.94 12.45
N ASP A 155 -9.59 -19.59 11.60
CA ASP A 155 -10.61 -20.48 11.07
C ASP A 155 -10.55 -20.48 9.53
N LYS A 156 -10.19 -21.65 8.98
CA LYS A 156 -10.03 -21.81 7.54
C LYS A 156 -11.35 -21.71 6.77
N GLU A 157 -12.44 -22.28 7.31
CA GLU A 157 -13.74 -22.27 6.62
C GLU A 157 -14.29 -20.85 6.55
N GLN A 158 -14.27 -20.13 7.67
CA GLN A 158 -14.67 -18.73 7.73
C GLN A 158 -13.78 -17.85 6.83
N ALA A 159 -12.47 -18.11 6.81
CA ALA A 159 -11.56 -17.37 5.94
C ALA A 159 -11.87 -17.58 4.46
N MET A 160 -12.18 -18.82 4.06
CA MET A 160 -12.53 -19.12 2.66
C MET A 160 -13.87 -18.49 2.24
N GLU A 161 -14.84 -18.39 3.13
CA GLU A 161 -16.10 -17.69 2.85
C GLU A 161 -15.89 -16.18 2.60
N LYS A 162 -14.89 -15.58 3.24
CA LYS A 162 -14.60 -14.13 3.17
C LYS A 162 -13.28 -13.80 2.47
N ILE A 163 -12.77 -14.72 1.69
CA ILE A 163 -11.39 -14.62 1.18
C ILE A 163 -11.14 -13.36 0.34
N LEU A 164 -12.13 -12.90 -0.42
CA LEU A 164 -12.01 -11.70 -1.24
C LEU A 164 -11.87 -10.44 -0.39
N ASP A 165 -12.60 -10.36 0.73
CA ASP A 165 -12.47 -9.24 1.67
C ASP A 165 -11.14 -9.33 2.44
N LEU A 166 -10.76 -10.54 2.87
CA LEU A 166 -9.55 -10.77 3.64
C LEU A 166 -8.26 -10.57 2.84
N THR A 167 -8.30 -10.64 1.51
CA THR A 167 -7.14 -10.35 0.66
C THR A 167 -6.67 -8.90 0.82
N MET A 168 -7.56 -7.97 1.15
CA MET A 168 -7.20 -6.57 1.41
C MET A 168 -6.29 -6.39 2.64
N LEU A 169 -6.21 -7.38 3.53
CA LEU A 169 -5.32 -7.33 4.70
C LEU A 169 -3.84 -7.51 4.35
N SER A 170 -3.53 -7.89 3.13
CA SER A 170 -2.15 -8.08 2.68
C SER A 170 -1.40 -6.75 2.42
N ASP A 171 -2.13 -5.68 2.02
CA ASP A 171 -1.56 -4.36 1.77
C ASP A 171 -2.56 -3.22 2.01
N ILE A 172 -3.58 -3.09 1.15
CA ILE A 172 -4.41 -1.88 1.01
C ILE A 172 -4.98 -1.42 2.34
N PHE A 173 -5.54 -2.33 3.12
CA PHE A 173 -6.20 -1.98 4.37
C PHE A 173 -5.22 -1.57 5.47
N PRO A 174 -4.14 -2.34 5.78
CA PRO A 174 -3.14 -1.90 6.76
C PRO A 174 -2.38 -0.65 6.30
N THR A 175 -2.15 -0.45 5.00
CA THR A 175 -1.54 0.76 4.45
C THR A 175 -2.45 1.98 4.69
N GLY A 176 -3.73 1.89 4.38
CA GLY A 176 -4.69 2.95 4.68
C GLY A 176 -4.82 3.23 6.18
N TYR A 177 -4.85 2.18 7.01
CA TYR A 177 -4.88 2.31 8.46
C TYR A 177 -3.63 3.03 8.99
N HIS A 178 -2.46 2.65 8.48
CA HIS A 178 -1.21 3.28 8.89
C HIS A 178 -1.16 4.76 8.50
N GLY A 179 -1.65 5.12 7.29
CA GLY A 179 -1.78 6.52 6.87
C GLY A 179 -2.63 7.34 7.84
N ALA A 180 -3.81 6.85 8.20
CA ALA A 180 -4.69 7.53 9.15
C ALA A 180 -4.09 7.59 10.58
N PHE A 181 -3.46 6.50 11.03
CA PHE A 181 -2.81 6.43 12.33
C PHE A 181 -1.63 7.40 12.46
N THR A 182 -0.75 7.45 11.45
CA THR A 182 0.43 8.34 11.44
C THR A 182 0.03 9.81 11.26
N ALA A 183 -1.08 10.08 10.55
CA ALA A 183 -1.71 11.39 10.52
C ALA A 183 -2.28 11.82 11.88
N GLY A 184 -2.19 10.98 12.91
CA GLY A 184 -2.63 11.30 14.25
C GLY A 184 -4.15 11.39 14.41
N VAL A 185 -4.91 10.69 13.58
CA VAL A 185 -6.37 10.63 13.68
C VAL A 185 -6.78 10.03 15.01
N THR A 186 -7.69 10.70 15.70
CA THR A 186 -8.24 10.28 17.00
C THR A 186 -9.74 10.56 17.07
N SER A 187 -10.34 10.21 18.20
CA SER A 187 -11.78 10.47 18.43
C SER A 187 -12.09 11.96 18.29
N GLY A 188 -13.07 12.27 17.47
CA GLY A 188 -13.54 13.62 17.20
C GLY A 188 -12.79 14.38 16.10
N SER A 189 -11.72 13.81 15.52
CA SER A 189 -10.96 14.46 14.45
C SER A 189 -11.80 14.70 13.19
N THR A 190 -11.56 15.80 12.52
CA THR A 190 -11.93 16.03 11.14
C THR A 190 -10.75 15.65 10.23
N VAL A 191 -11.01 14.87 9.15
CA VAL A 191 -9.94 14.27 8.35
C VAL A 191 -10.22 14.49 6.87
N TYR A 192 -9.19 14.88 6.11
CA TYR A 192 -9.22 14.90 4.65
C TYR A 192 -8.33 13.81 4.06
N ILE A 193 -8.90 12.96 3.24
CA ILE A 193 -8.19 11.93 2.48
C ILE A 193 -8.15 12.38 1.02
N ALA A 194 -6.97 12.66 0.51
CA ALA A 194 -6.78 12.96 -0.89
C ALA A 194 -6.61 11.66 -1.68
N GLY A 195 -7.51 11.39 -2.61
CA GLY A 195 -7.61 10.17 -3.40
C GLY A 195 -8.66 9.19 -2.86
N GLY A 196 -9.67 8.90 -3.67
CA GLY A 196 -10.74 7.93 -3.42
C GLY A 196 -10.47 6.56 -4.05
N GLY A 197 -9.21 6.22 -4.35
CA GLY A 197 -8.80 4.88 -4.77
C GLY A 197 -8.88 3.86 -3.62
N PRO A 198 -8.52 2.58 -3.86
CA PRO A 198 -8.65 1.53 -2.84
C PRO A 198 -7.95 1.86 -1.53
N VAL A 199 -6.73 2.39 -1.60
CA VAL A 199 -5.94 2.78 -0.41
C VAL A 199 -6.58 3.98 0.30
N GLY A 200 -7.05 4.98 -0.45
CA GLY A 200 -7.73 6.14 0.12
C GLY A 200 -9.05 5.78 0.82
N LEU A 201 -9.84 4.89 0.23
CA LEU A 201 -11.07 4.38 0.87
C LEU A 201 -10.74 3.56 2.12
N ALA A 202 -9.67 2.76 2.10
CA ALA A 202 -9.19 2.06 3.28
C ALA A 202 -8.72 3.03 4.37
N ALA A 203 -8.02 4.12 4.01
CA ALA A 203 -7.63 5.17 4.94
C ALA A 203 -8.85 5.90 5.53
N ALA A 204 -9.86 6.19 4.70
CA ALA A 204 -11.08 6.85 5.12
C ALA A 204 -11.88 5.98 6.11
N TYR A 205 -12.05 4.70 5.82
CA TYR A 205 -12.69 3.77 6.74
C TYR A 205 -11.87 3.59 8.04
N SER A 206 -10.55 3.53 7.92
CA SER A 206 -9.66 3.46 9.09
C SER A 206 -9.73 4.72 9.96
N ALA A 207 -9.88 5.91 9.36
CA ALA A 207 -10.10 7.14 10.11
C ALA A 207 -11.40 7.07 10.93
N GLN A 208 -12.47 6.51 10.37
CA GLN A 208 -13.72 6.25 11.10
C GLN A 208 -13.51 5.25 12.25
N LEU A 209 -12.77 4.16 12.02
CA LEU A 209 -12.42 3.19 13.09
C LEU A 209 -11.61 3.82 14.21
N LEU A 210 -10.76 4.81 13.91
CA LEU A 210 -10.00 5.58 14.89
C LEU A 210 -10.85 6.65 15.60
N GLY A 211 -12.11 6.82 15.19
CA GLY A 211 -13.08 7.69 15.83
C GLY A 211 -13.20 9.09 15.23
N ALA A 212 -12.75 9.31 14.00
CA ALA A 212 -12.96 10.59 13.30
C ALA A 212 -14.46 10.97 13.29
N ALA A 213 -14.76 12.23 13.54
CA ALA A 213 -16.11 12.74 13.52
C ALA A 213 -16.61 13.00 12.09
N VAL A 214 -15.72 13.48 11.23
CA VAL A 214 -16.00 13.74 9.80
C VAL A 214 -14.80 13.29 8.99
N VAL A 215 -15.04 12.57 7.90
CA VAL A 215 -14.02 12.17 6.93
C VAL A 215 -14.43 12.68 5.57
N PHE A 216 -13.60 13.56 5.00
CA PHE A 216 -13.71 14.05 3.63
C PHE A 216 -12.84 13.18 2.71
N VAL A 217 -13.35 12.83 1.53
CA VAL A 217 -12.58 12.11 0.51
C VAL A 217 -12.59 12.89 -0.80
N GLY A 218 -11.41 13.35 -1.24
CA GLY A 218 -11.23 14.07 -2.48
C GLY A 218 -10.84 13.17 -3.64
N ASP A 219 -11.51 13.24 -4.78
CA ASP A 219 -11.13 12.57 -6.03
C ASP A 219 -11.65 13.35 -7.24
N LEU A 220 -11.12 13.02 -8.43
CA LEU A 220 -11.58 13.52 -9.73
C LEU A 220 -12.68 12.62 -10.34
N ILE A 221 -12.80 11.39 -9.88
CA ILE A 221 -13.64 10.33 -10.48
C ILE A 221 -14.95 10.23 -9.73
N PRO A 222 -16.11 10.54 -10.38
CA PRO A 222 -17.43 10.57 -9.71
C PRO A 222 -17.80 9.24 -9.04
N GLU A 223 -17.47 8.11 -9.65
CA GLU A 223 -17.77 6.77 -9.13
C GLU A 223 -17.05 6.50 -7.80
N ARG A 224 -15.81 7.00 -7.64
CA ARG A 224 -15.05 6.91 -6.40
C ARG A 224 -15.63 7.78 -5.30
N LEU A 225 -16.09 8.98 -5.67
CA LEU A 225 -16.77 9.88 -4.74
C LEU A 225 -18.10 9.29 -4.25
N GLU A 226 -18.86 8.63 -5.12
CA GLU A 226 -20.08 7.94 -4.74
C GLU A 226 -19.79 6.74 -3.81
N GLN A 227 -18.72 6.02 -4.08
CA GLN A 227 -18.29 4.94 -3.18
C GLN A 227 -17.85 5.47 -1.82
N ALA A 228 -17.12 6.58 -1.76
CA ALA A 228 -16.77 7.23 -0.50
C ALA A 228 -18.03 7.63 0.29
N ARG A 229 -19.05 8.18 -0.40
CA ARG A 229 -20.34 8.50 0.22
C ARG A 229 -21.03 7.27 0.78
N SER A 230 -20.95 6.12 0.10
CA SER A 230 -21.58 4.87 0.59
C SER A 230 -20.92 4.35 1.88
N PHE A 231 -19.69 4.75 2.18
CA PHE A 231 -18.99 4.49 3.44
C PHE A 231 -19.24 5.55 4.51
N GLY A 232 -20.12 6.52 4.27
CA GLY A 232 -20.44 7.59 5.21
C GLY A 232 -19.40 8.70 5.24
N CYS A 233 -18.60 8.86 4.18
CA CYS A 233 -17.67 9.96 4.02
C CYS A 233 -18.31 11.11 3.24
N GLU A 234 -17.81 12.33 3.45
CA GLU A 234 -18.20 13.51 2.68
C GLU A 234 -17.30 13.64 1.43
N PRO A 235 -17.84 13.49 0.21
CA PRO A 235 -17.05 13.56 -1.01
C PRO A 235 -16.70 15.01 -1.36
N ILE A 236 -15.45 15.21 -1.78
CA ILE A 236 -14.91 16.47 -2.29
C ILE A 236 -14.54 16.26 -3.76
N ASP A 237 -15.27 16.91 -4.65
CA ASP A 237 -15.02 16.83 -6.10
C ASP A 237 -13.94 17.85 -6.49
N VAL A 238 -12.69 17.42 -6.52
CA VAL A 238 -11.56 18.30 -6.81
C VAL A 238 -11.48 18.73 -8.28
N SER A 239 -12.32 18.17 -9.17
CA SER A 239 -12.49 18.68 -10.53
C SER A 239 -13.22 20.02 -10.56
N LYS A 240 -13.97 20.36 -9.51
CA LYS A 240 -14.72 21.62 -9.39
C LYS A 240 -13.95 22.74 -8.72
N GLY A 241 -12.78 22.48 -8.18
CA GLY A 241 -11.93 23.47 -7.50
C GLY A 241 -11.19 22.88 -6.30
N ASP A 242 -10.56 23.76 -5.56
CA ASP A 242 -9.76 23.38 -4.41
C ASP A 242 -10.59 22.75 -3.29
N PRO A 243 -10.05 21.72 -2.60
CA PRO A 243 -10.74 21.08 -1.49
C PRO A 243 -11.00 22.02 -0.32
N GLN A 244 -10.17 23.04 -0.11
CA GLN A 244 -10.31 24.01 0.97
C GLN A 244 -11.67 24.72 0.94
N ASP A 245 -12.07 25.23 -0.23
CA ASP A 245 -13.34 25.96 -0.38
C ASP A 245 -14.56 25.06 -0.16
N GLN A 246 -14.45 23.80 -0.60
CA GLN A 246 -15.53 22.82 -0.44
C GLN A 246 -15.65 22.34 1.04
N ILE A 247 -14.52 22.16 1.72
CA ILE A 247 -14.48 21.84 3.15
C ILE A 247 -15.08 23.00 3.96
N GLU A 248 -14.73 24.24 3.64
CA GLU A 248 -15.31 25.41 4.32
C GLU A 248 -16.83 25.48 4.18
N GLN A 249 -17.37 25.16 3.00
CA GLN A 249 -18.82 25.13 2.77
C GLN A 249 -19.52 24.05 3.62
N LEU A 250 -18.86 22.92 3.88
CA LEU A 250 -19.44 21.78 4.60
C LEU A 250 -19.22 21.87 6.12
N LEU A 251 -18.03 22.31 6.53
CA LEU A 251 -17.59 22.32 7.93
C LEU A 251 -17.72 23.68 8.60
N GLY A 252 -17.80 24.77 7.82
CA GLY A 252 -17.81 26.15 8.31
C GLY A 252 -16.43 26.73 8.59
N VAL A 253 -15.37 25.94 8.42
CA VAL A 253 -13.95 26.34 8.49
C VAL A 253 -13.17 25.65 7.36
N PRO A 254 -12.14 26.31 6.81
CA PRO A 254 -11.38 25.78 5.65
C PRO A 254 -10.29 24.77 6.04
N GLU A 255 -10.33 24.22 7.27
CA GLU A 255 -9.26 23.39 7.81
C GLU A 255 -9.80 22.12 8.48
N VAL A 256 -8.97 21.07 8.46
CA VAL A 256 -9.18 19.79 9.14
C VAL A 256 -8.05 19.50 10.13
N ASP A 257 -8.27 18.58 11.08
CA ASP A 257 -7.26 18.19 12.08
C ASP A 257 -6.12 17.38 11.49
N ALA A 258 -6.42 16.54 10.48
CA ALA A 258 -5.47 15.64 9.86
C ALA A 258 -5.78 15.46 8.38
N ALA A 259 -4.75 15.22 7.56
CA ALA A 259 -4.95 14.85 6.17
C ALA A 259 -4.02 13.70 5.75
N VAL A 260 -4.45 12.93 4.74
CA VAL A 260 -3.69 11.79 4.21
C VAL A 260 -3.61 11.93 2.69
N ASP A 261 -2.39 11.82 2.14
CA ASP A 261 -2.17 11.64 0.71
C ASP A 261 -2.24 10.15 0.34
N ALA A 262 -3.20 9.80 -0.51
CA ALA A 262 -3.41 8.46 -1.05
C ALA A 262 -3.41 8.46 -2.59
N VAL A 263 -2.80 9.48 -3.23
CA VAL A 263 -2.71 9.62 -4.69
C VAL A 263 -1.31 9.29 -5.20
N GLY A 264 -0.29 9.91 -4.61
CA GLY A 264 1.09 9.76 -5.02
C GLY A 264 1.48 10.65 -6.21
N PHE A 265 2.64 10.36 -6.80
CA PHE A 265 3.34 11.21 -7.77
C PHE A 265 2.66 11.35 -9.16
N GLU A 266 1.66 10.54 -9.48
CA GLU A 266 0.83 10.71 -10.69
C GLU A 266 -0.39 11.61 -10.43
N ALA A 267 -0.32 12.49 -9.43
CA ALA A 267 -1.38 13.43 -9.12
C ALA A 267 -1.68 14.35 -10.28
N ARG A 268 -2.92 14.79 -10.35
CA ARG A 268 -3.40 15.78 -11.33
C ARG A 268 -3.79 17.07 -10.63
N GLY A 269 -3.90 18.16 -11.40
CA GLY A 269 -4.37 19.43 -10.92
C GLY A 269 -5.83 19.40 -10.41
N HIS A 270 -6.27 20.51 -9.85
CA HIS A 270 -7.65 20.72 -9.42
C HIS A 270 -8.37 21.70 -10.36
N GLY A 271 -9.69 21.69 -10.37
CA GLY A 271 -10.51 22.61 -11.17
C GLY A 271 -10.17 22.55 -12.67
N SER A 272 -9.80 23.66 -13.26
CA SER A 272 -9.46 23.78 -14.69
C SER A 272 -8.22 22.96 -15.09
N ASP A 273 -7.36 22.62 -14.15
CA ASP A 273 -6.12 21.89 -14.40
C ASP A 273 -6.23 20.36 -14.13
N ALA A 274 -7.45 19.86 -13.86
CA ALA A 274 -7.73 18.46 -13.53
C ALA A 274 -7.28 17.46 -14.61
N ASP A 275 -7.14 17.89 -15.86
CA ASP A 275 -6.67 17.04 -16.96
C ASP A 275 -5.13 16.95 -17.08
N HIS A 276 -4.40 17.79 -16.34
CA HIS A 276 -2.95 17.85 -16.40
C HIS A 276 -2.30 17.13 -15.21
N GLU A 277 -1.23 16.38 -15.46
CA GLU A 277 -0.42 15.82 -14.38
C GLU A 277 0.32 16.95 -13.64
N ALA A 278 0.13 16.99 -12.32
CA ALA A 278 0.70 18.00 -11.44
C ALA A 278 1.07 17.34 -10.09
N PRO A 279 2.24 16.69 -10.01
CA PRO A 279 2.62 15.83 -8.88
C PRO A 279 2.56 16.50 -7.50
N ALA A 280 2.83 17.80 -7.41
CA ALA A 280 2.81 18.53 -6.14
C ALA A 280 1.41 18.98 -5.70
N THR A 281 0.37 18.87 -6.53
CA THR A 281 -0.95 19.42 -6.23
C THR A 281 -1.55 18.81 -4.97
N VAL A 282 -1.51 17.49 -4.85
CA VAL A 282 -2.10 16.79 -3.70
C VAL A 282 -1.36 17.14 -2.42
N LEU A 283 -0.04 17.10 -2.42
CA LEU A 283 0.75 17.48 -1.26
C LEU A 283 0.44 18.92 -0.82
N ASN A 284 0.42 19.88 -1.76
CA ASN A 284 0.10 21.26 -1.46
C ASN A 284 -1.33 21.39 -0.90
N SER A 285 -2.30 20.67 -1.46
CA SER A 285 -3.68 20.73 -0.99
C SER A 285 -3.85 20.18 0.42
N ILE A 286 -3.25 19.03 0.75
CA ILE A 286 -3.32 18.48 2.11
C ILE A 286 -2.61 19.40 3.12
N MET A 287 -1.52 20.05 2.74
CA MET A 287 -0.87 21.07 3.57
C MET A 287 -1.77 22.27 3.81
N THR A 288 -2.47 22.74 2.78
CA THR A 288 -3.34 23.91 2.85
C THR A 288 -4.56 23.67 3.74
N VAL A 289 -5.21 22.52 3.57
CA VAL A 289 -6.43 22.19 4.35
C VAL A 289 -6.13 21.71 5.77
N THR A 290 -4.91 21.37 6.12
CA THR A 290 -4.59 20.92 7.48
C THR A 290 -4.31 22.12 8.37
N ARG A 291 -5.00 22.20 9.54
CA ARG A 291 -4.81 23.29 10.49
C ARG A 291 -3.39 23.37 11.04
N ALA A 292 -3.04 24.52 11.61
CA ALA A 292 -1.79 24.67 12.36
C ALA A 292 -1.69 23.60 13.48
N ALA A 293 -0.53 22.96 13.60
CA ALA A 293 -0.25 21.80 14.47
C ALA A 293 -1.04 20.52 14.14
N GLY A 294 -1.78 20.49 13.02
CA GLY A 294 -2.32 19.27 12.44
C GLY A 294 -1.22 18.40 11.85
N LYS A 295 -1.53 17.13 11.56
CA LYS A 295 -0.57 16.17 11.02
C LYS A 295 -0.98 15.69 9.64
N LEU A 296 0.03 15.34 8.85
CA LEU A 296 -0.13 14.75 7.53
C LEU A 296 0.35 13.30 7.55
N GLY A 297 -0.43 12.39 6.99
CA GLY A 297 -0.02 11.04 6.68
C GLY A 297 0.26 10.93 5.18
N MET A 298 1.46 10.47 4.82
CA MET A 298 1.81 10.21 3.42
C MET A 298 1.95 8.71 3.21
N ILE A 299 1.28 8.20 2.21
CA ILE A 299 1.31 6.76 1.89
C ILE A 299 2.40 6.46 0.86
N SER A 300 2.93 7.47 0.17
CA SER A 300 4.01 7.34 -0.81
C SER A 300 5.25 8.12 -0.41
N LEU A 301 6.45 7.50 -0.61
CA LEU A 301 7.75 8.17 -0.45
C LEU A 301 8.14 9.03 -1.65
N ASP A 302 7.51 8.87 -2.79
CA ASP A 302 7.91 9.54 -4.03
C ASP A 302 7.74 11.08 -3.95
N GLU A 303 6.92 11.53 -3.01
CA GLU A 303 6.67 12.95 -2.74
C GLU A 303 7.58 13.54 -1.64
N ALA A 304 8.35 12.73 -0.96
CA ALA A 304 9.24 13.18 0.12
C ALA A 304 10.18 14.33 -0.31
N PRO A 305 10.81 14.33 -1.50
CA PRO A 305 11.67 15.42 -1.94
C PRO A 305 10.95 16.78 -2.00
N GLN A 306 9.69 16.81 -2.41
CA GLN A 306 8.89 18.05 -2.44
C GLN A 306 8.51 18.47 -1.02
N GLY A 307 8.12 17.55 -0.16
CA GLY A 307 7.82 17.81 1.24
C GLY A 307 9.00 18.45 1.99
N TYR A 308 10.21 18.00 1.72
CA TYR A 308 11.43 18.61 2.28
C TYR A 308 11.66 20.03 1.75
N ALA A 309 11.44 20.28 0.45
CA ALA A 309 11.59 21.61 -0.13
C ALA A 309 10.56 22.60 0.47
N ASP A 310 9.34 22.16 0.68
CA ASP A 310 8.26 22.99 1.26
C ASP A 310 8.53 23.24 2.76
N PHE A 311 9.03 22.27 3.50
CA PHE A 311 9.46 22.44 4.89
C PHE A 311 10.61 23.46 5.00
N ASP A 312 11.60 23.38 4.13
CA ASP A 312 12.75 24.29 4.10
C ASP A 312 12.32 25.72 3.70
N SER A 313 11.24 25.86 2.94
CA SER A 313 10.61 27.16 2.61
C SER A 313 9.77 27.78 3.73
N GLY A 314 9.66 27.10 4.89
CA GLY A 314 9.01 27.62 6.09
C GLY A 314 7.60 27.10 6.35
N ALA A 315 7.21 25.98 5.78
CA ALA A 315 5.93 25.33 6.12
C ALA A 315 5.89 24.94 7.61
N ALA A 316 4.97 25.50 8.36
CA ALA A 316 4.86 25.31 9.82
C ALA A 316 4.07 24.04 10.20
N LYS A 317 4.27 22.92 9.48
CA LYS A 317 3.56 21.65 9.66
C LYS A 317 4.52 20.49 9.82
N GLU A 318 4.13 19.50 10.62
CA GLU A 318 4.89 18.28 10.81
C GLU A 318 4.55 17.28 9.69
N PHE A 319 5.56 16.84 8.94
CA PHE A 319 5.42 15.81 7.92
C PHE A 319 5.69 14.44 8.54
N VAL A 320 4.74 13.53 8.41
CA VAL A 320 4.92 12.12 8.74
C VAL A 320 5.04 11.37 7.43
N LEU A 321 6.29 11.11 7.02
CA LEU A 321 6.57 10.25 5.89
C LEU A 321 6.35 8.81 6.31
N ASN A 322 5.50 8.13 5.58
CA ASN A 322 5.34 6.71 5.71
C ASN A 322 6.11 6.05 4.58
N PRO A 323 7.38 5.61 4.80
CA PRO A 323 8.08 4.83 3.80
C PRO A 323 7.20 3.64 3.44
N PRO A 324 7.05 3.27 2.17
CA PRO A 324 6.37 2.05 1.81
C PRO A 324 6.98 0.95 2.66
N GLY A 325 6.14 0.47 3.59
CA GLY A 325 6.52 -0.50 4.60
C GLY A 325 6.99 -1.78 3.95
#